data_4e9d47959c0ebfbaca8e53cb633c7f0f
#
_entry.id   4e9d47959c0ebfbaca8e53cb633c7f0f
#
_cell.length_a   1.000
_cell.length_b   1.000
_cell.length_c   1.000
_cell.angle_alpha   90.00
_cell.angle_beta   90.00
_cell.angle_gamma   90.00
#
_symmetry.space_group_name_H-M   'P 1'
#
loop_
_entity.id
_entity.type
_entity.pdbx_description
1 polymer ?
#
loop_
_entity_poly.entity_id
_entity_poly.type
_entity_poly.pdbx_seq_one_letter_code
_entity_poly.pdbx_strand_id
1 'polypeptide(L)'
;QEDTENALKGVLEALRVGGTYKSKYGNKTFSSAAKNAASGAVIAIDAKNGDVLSMASYPNYNPNKFVNGISYEDYQALQPKNKNDVLAANPQVNLATQGVFQPGSTFKMVTGMAAIDNGLSPNYAIQDTGVIRLGGPKSRPFADLIWHKSRSNHGYTDLYKAIQESCNIYFYTIGSGKNYTGGKDPSVKVGAKGIIEYAKKFGLDDYTGLNEEIDERKGSVPNMAAKLETT
;
A
#
# COMPACT_ATOMS: atom_id res chain seq x y z
N GLN A 1 -12.49 19.43 3.46
CA GLN A 1 -11.41 19.43 2.46
C GLN A 1 -10.16 20.15 2.99
N GLU A 2 -10.26 21.42 3.37
CA GLU A 2 -9.13 22.24 3.87
C GLU A 2 -8.40 21.60 5.07
N ASP A 3 -9.14 21.08 6.06
CA ASP A 3 -8.55 20.37 7.20
C ASP A 3 -7.72 19.16 6.77
N THR A 4 -8.17 18.44 5.74
CA THR A 4 -7.46 17.27 5.21
C THR A 4 -6.16 17.67 4.49
N GLU A 5 -6.18 18.71 3.71
CA GLU A 5 -5.00 19.26 3.02
C GLU A 5 -3.96 19.76 4.02
N ASN A 6 -4.39 20.52 5.02
CA ASN A 6 -3.53 21.01 6.08
C ASN A 6 -2.92 19.88 6.92
N ALA A 7 -3.71 18.86 7.23
CA ALA A 7 -3.23 17.68 7.96
C ALA A 7 -2.19 16.90 7.14
N LEU A 8 -2.46 16.64 5.86
CA LEU A 8 -1.53 15.94 4.96
C LEU A 8 -0.19 16.68 4.87
N LYS A 9 -0.23 17.98 4.61
CA LYS A 9 0.96 18.83 4.55
C LYS A 9 1.75 18.78 5.86
N GLY A 10 1.09 19.01 6.99
CA GLY A 10 1.74 19.05 8.31
C GLY A 10 2.36 17.71 8.71
N VAL A 11 1.69 16.58 8.40
CA VAL A 11 2.22 15.23 8.63
C VAL A 11 3.48 14.99 7.78
N LEU A 12 3.48 15.34 6.50
CA LEU A 12 4.63 15.18 5.61
C LEU A 12 5.81 16.06 6.05
N GLU A 13 5.55 17.29 6.50
CA GLU A 13 6.59 18.18 7.03
C GLU A 13 7.22 17.61 8.30
N ALA A 14 6.41 17.14 9.25
CA ALA A 14 6.89 16.51 10.47
C ALA A 14 7.69 15.22 10.18
N LEU A 15 7.19 14.40 9.23
CA LEU A 15 7.86 13.17 8.83
C LEU A 15 9.23 13.43 8.19
N ARG A 16 9.37 14.46 7.36
CA ARG A 16 10.64 14.81 6.71
C ARG A 16 11.76 15.12 7.68
N VAL A 17 11.44 15.70 8.82
CA VAL A 17 12.44 16.12 9.83
C VAL A 17 12.52 15.18 11.03
N GLY A 18 11.68 14.17 11.13
CA GLY A 18 11.58 13.33 12.32
C GLY A 18 10.97 14.08 13.50
N GLY A 19 10.00 14.96 13.23
CA GLY A 19 9.34 15.82 14.22
C GLY A 19 7.98 15.29 14.69
N THR A 20 7.21 16.18 15.32
CA THR A 20 5.86 15.88 15.81
C THR A 20 4.82 16.71 15.07
N TYR A 21 3.89 16.03 14.42
CA TYR A 21 2.65 16.63 13.96
C TYR A 21 1.69 16.76 15.15
N LYS A 22 1.18 17.96 15.39
CA LYS A 22 0.23 18.28 16.46
C LYS A 22 -1.13 18.61 15.89
N SER A 23 -2.18 18.00 16.42
CA SER A 23 -3.56 18.32 16.05
C SER A 23 -4.49 18.29 17.26
N LYS A 24 -5.70 18.83 17.10
CA LYS A 24 -6.75 18.78 18.13
C LYS A 24 -7.20 17.34 18.45
N TYR A 25 -6.88 16.38 17.60
CA TYR A 25 -7.22 14.96 17.77
C TYR A 25 -6.07 14.12 18.34
N GLY A 26 -4.93 14.74 18.64
CA GLY A 26 -3.75 14.08 19.18
C GLY A 26 -2.48 14.41 18.42
N ASN A 27 -1.37 13.95 18.97
CA ASN A 27 -0.04 14.19 18.41
C ASN A 27 0.53 12.91 17.81
N LYS A 28 1.20 13.03 16.67
CA LYS A 28 1.96 11.95 16.05
C LYS A 28 3.43 12.32 15.97
N THR A 29 4.28 11.60 16.71
CA THR A 29 5.73 11.78 16.67
C THR A 29 6.37 10.75 15.75
N PHE A 30 7.28 11.20 14.91
CA PHE A 30 8.12 10.38 14.04
C PHE A 30 9.53 10.32 14.65
N SER A 31 9.97 9.11 14.98
CA SER A 31 11.27 8.89 15.66
C SER A 31 12.49 9.04 14.73
N SER A 32 12.26 9.06 13.43
CA SER A 32 13.31 9.20 12.42
C SER A 32 12.82 10.05 11.24
N ALA A 33 13.74 10.81 10.66
CA ALA A 33 13.47 11.63 9.49
C ALA A 33 13.34 10.76 8.21
N ALA A 34 12.31 11.02 7.42
CA ALA A 34 12.15 10.49 6.07
C ALA A 34 12.31 11.64 5.06
N LYS A 35 13.55 12.00 4.76
CA LYS A 35 13.89 13.18 3.95
C LYS A 35 13.22 13.23 2.58
N ASN A 36 12.88 12.05 2.03
CA ASN A 36 12.24 11.90 0.73
C ASN A 36 10.70 11.88 0.79
N ALA A 37 10.08 12.09 1.96
CA ALA A 37 8.63 12.19 2.10
C ALA A 37 8.13 13.55 1.56
N ALA A 38 8.19 13.71 0.24
CA ALA A 38 7.91 14.96 -0.46
C ALA A 38 6.48 15.05 -0.99
N SER A 39 5.77 13.93 -1.07
CA SER A 39 4.43 13.83 -1.64
C SER A 39 3.57 12.81 -0.90
N GLY A 40 2.26 12.92 -1.07
CA GLY A 40 1.31 11.99 -0.49
C GLY A 40 -0.12 12.32 -0.87
N ALA A 41 -1.04 11.41 -0.56
CA ALA A 41 -2.47 11.61 -0.75
C ALA A 41 -3.27 11.09 0.44
N VAL A 42 -4.44 11.65 0.64
CA VAL A 42 -5.43 11.20 1.62
C VAL A 42 -6.80 11.22 0.96
N ILE A 43 -7.53 10.12 1.12
CA ILE A 43 -8.92 10.00 0.71
C ILE A 43 -9.72 9.51 1.92
N ALA A 44 -10.80 10.19 2.24
CA ALA A 44 -11.77 9.76 3.24
C ALA A 44 -13.09 9.40 2.54
N ILE A 45 -13.55 8.18 2.77
CA ILE A 45 -14.75 7.62 2.12
C ILE A 45 -15.72 7.18 3.20
N ASP A 46 -17.01 7.51 3.04
CA ASP A 46 -18.05 6.92 3.88
C ASP A 46 -18.23 5.45 3.52
N ALA A 47 -17.92 4.57 4.48
CA ALA A 47 -17.98 3.12 4.27
C ALA A 47 -19.41 2.57 4.07
N LYS A 48 -20.45 3.37 4.32
CA LYS A 48 -21.84 2.94 4.18
C LYS A 48 -22.37 3.07 2.76
N ASN A 49 -21.94 4.13 2.06
CA ASN A 49 -22.49 4.50 0.76
C ASN A 49 -21.43 4.75 -0.33
N GLY A 50 -20.13 4.82 0.06
CA GLY A 50 -19.05 5.06 -0.87
C GLY A 50 -18.78 6.54 -1.16
N ASP A 51 -19.49 7.48 -0.54
CA ASP A 51 -19.29 8.91 -0.77
C ASP A 51 -17.87 9.37 -0.41
N VAL A 52 -17.23 10.13 -1.28
CA VAL A 52 -15.93 10.74 -1.01
C VAL A 52 -16.14 12.00 -0.16
N LEU A 53 -15.81 11.90 1.12
CA LEU A 53 -15.96 13.00 2.09
C LEU A 53 -14.86 14.05 1.96
N SER A 54 -13.64 13.61 1.64
CA SER A 54 -12.52 14.48 1.31
C SER A 54 -11.47 13.75 0.49
N MET A 55 -10.76 14.50 -0.35
CA MET A 55 -9.67 13.99 -1.18
C MET A 55 -8.58 15.06 -1.26
N ALA A 56 -7.37 14.73 -0.83
CA ALA A 56 -6.23 15.64 -0.84
C ALA A 56 -5.00 14.99 -1.48
N SER A 57 -4.29 15.76 -2.29
CA SER A 57 -3.00 15.42 -2.87
C SER A 57 -1.98 16.49 -2.51
N TYR A 58 -0.76 16.10 -2.16
CA TYR A 58 0.33 17.02 -1.87
C TYR A 58 1.62 16.57 -2.57
N PRO A 59 2.41 17.50 -3.15
CA PRO A 59 2.11 18.91 -3.30
C PRO A 59 0.96 19.16 -4.26
N ASN A 60 0.28 20.28 -4.10
CA ASN A 60 -0.76 20.78 -4.99
C ASN A 60 -0.38 22.17 -5.52
N TYR A 61 -1.23 22.75 -6.37
CA TYR A 61 -1.03 24.07 -6.89
C TYR A 61 -2.34 24.90 -6.82
N ASN A 62 -2.21 26.21 -6.91
CA ASN A 62 -3.36 27.10 -6.97
C ASN A 62 -3.83 27.21 -8.44
N PRO A 63 -5.02 26.67 -8.80
CA PRO A 63 -5.54 26.70 -10.17
C PRO A 63 -5.83 28.11 -10.66
N ASN A 64 -6.06 29.08 -9.76
CA ASN A 64 -6.29 30.47 -10.15
C ASN A 64 -5.11 31.11 -10.89
N LYS A 65 -3.89 30.56 -10.74
CA LYS A 65 -2.72 31.01 -11.51
C LYS A 65 -2.85 30.77 -13.01
N PHE A 66 -3.78 29.91 -13.44
CA PHE A 66 -4.00 29.58 -14.84
C PHE A 66 -5.12 30.44 -15.50
N VAL A 67 -5.95 31.13 -14.72
CA VAL A 67 -7.16 31.83 -15.21
C VAL A 67 -6.82 32.87 -16.30
N ASN A 68 -5.73 33.63 -16.12
CA ASN A 68 -5.29 34.67 -17.07
C ASN A 68 -3.92 34.32 -17.71
N GLY A 69 -3.60 33.04 -17.78
CA GLY A 69 -2.28 32.54 -18.15
C GLY A 69 -1.35 32.47 -16.95
N ILE A 70 -0.48 31.46 -16.94
CA ILE A 70 0.52 31.25 -15.90
C ILE A 70 1.86 31.86 -16.31
N SER A 71 2.58 32.49 -15.38
CA SER A 71 3.94 32.98 -15.65
C SER A 71 4.90 31.81 -15.90
N TYR A 72 5.97 32.06 -16.65
CA TYR A 72 7.00 31.04 -16.89
C TYR A 72 7.62 30.55 -15.57
N GLU A 73 7.87 31.44 -14.63
CA GLU A 73 8.43 31.13 -13.32
C GLU A 73 7.49 30.23 -12.49
N ASP A 74 6.21 30.58 -12.43
CA ASP A 74 5.21 29.77 -11.74
C ASP A 74 5.05 28.39 -12.38
N TYR A 75 5.07 28.32 -13.73
CA TYR A 75 4.99 27.06 -14.45
C TYR A 75 6.22 26.17 -14.17
N GLN A 76 7.43 26.75 -14.16
CA GLN A 76 8.64 25.99 -13.83
C GLN A 76 8.63 25.48 -12.36
N ALA A 77 8.05 26.23 -11.44
CA ALA A 77 7.89 25.80 -10.05
C ALA A 77 6.96 24.58 -9.89
N LEU A 78 6.09 24.31 -10.85
CA LEU A 78 5.22 23.14 -10.87
C LEU A 78 5.90 21.89 -11.46
N GLN A 79 7.08 22.04 -12.10
CA GLN A 79 7.76 20.90 -12.69
C GLN A 79 8.50 20.07 -11.63
N PRO A 80 8.52 18.73 -11.75
CA PRO A 80 9.33 17.89 -10.85
C PRO A 80 10.81 18.26 -10.99
N LYS A 81 11.51 18.38 -9.87
CA LYS A 81 12.94 18.72 -9.84
C LYS A 81 13.82 17.74 -10.61
N ASN A 82 13.42 16.47 -10.64
CA ASN A 82 14.05 15.42 -11.42
C ASN A 82 12.98 14.68 -12.22
N LYS A 83 12.93 14.90 -13.53
CA LYS A 83 11.94 14.29 -14.43
C LYS A 83 12.14 12.77 -14.62
N ASN A 84 13.33 12.26 -14.29
CA ASN A 84 13.64 10.83 -14.37
C ASN A 84 13.30 10.07 -13.07
N ASP A 85 12.94 10.77 -12.01
CA ASP A 85 12.51 10.18 -10.75
C ASP A 85 10.98 10.09 -10.72
N VAL A 86 10.46 8.90 -10.92
CA VAL A 86 9.01 8.62 -10.90
C VAL A 86 8.35 8.90 -9.55
N LEU A 87 9.15 9.05 -8.49
CA LEU A 87 8.70 9.39 -7.15
C LEU A 87 8.90 10.88 -6.82
N ALA A 88 9.43 11.67 -7.77
CA ALA A 88 9.57 13.11 -7.56
C ALA A 88 8.22 13.76 -7.35
N ALA A 89 8.17 14.68 -6.38
CA ALA A 89 6.98 15.48 -6.12
C ALA A 89 6.56 16.26 -7.37
N ASN A 90 5.34 16.05 -7.83
CA ASN A 90 4.75 16.73 -8.98
C ASN A 90 3.40 17.35 -8.59
N PRO A 91 3.34 18.70 -8.40
CA PRO A 91 2.10 19.37 -8.02
C PRO A 91 0.95 19.20 -9.02
N GLN A 92 1.26 18.92 -10.29
CA GLN A 92 0.26 18.80 -11.36
C GLN A 92 -0.40 17.41 -11.40
N VAL A 93 0.09 16.45 -10.62
CA VAL A 93 -0.45 15.08 -10.53
C VAL A 93 -1.31 14.97 -9.28
N ASN A 94 -2.59 14.68 -9.44
CA ASN A 94 -3.45 14.33 -8.32
C ASN A 94 -3.14 12.88 -7.88
N LEU A 95 -2.30 12.74 -6.87
CA LEU A 95 -1.90 11.41 -6.37
C LEU A 95 -3.06 10.59 -5.79
N ALA A 96 -4.16 11.24 -5.40
CA ALA A 96 -5.32 10.54 -4.87
C ALA A 96 -6.07 9.75 -5.96
N THR A 97 -6.04 10.22 -7.22
CA THR A 97 -6.74 9.58 -8.35
C THR A 97 -5.78 8.99 -9.38
N GLN A 98 -4.58 9.56 -9.52
CA GLN A 98 -3.61 9.16 -10.54
C GLN A 98 -2.40 8.41 -9.95
N GLY A 99 -2.25 8.37 -8.62
CA GLY A 99 -1.15 7.67 -7.95
C GLY A 99 -1.30 6.16 -8.03
N VAL A 100 -0.29 5.47 -8.59
CA VAL A 100 -0.24 4.00 -8.60
C VAL A 100 0.83 3.54 -7.62
N PHE A 101 0.40 2.95 -6.51
CA PHE A 101 1.26 2.55 -5.42
C PHE A 101 1.19 1.03 -5.20
N GLN A 102 2.29 0.47 -4.72
CA GLN A 102 2.28 -0.91 -4.22
C GLN A 102 1.50 -0.95 -2.90
N PRO A 103 0.46 -1.79 -2.78
CA PRO A 103 -0.42 -1.80 -1.60
C PRO A 103 0.29 -2.28 -0.32
N GLY A 104 1.41 -3.01 -0.45
CA GLY A 104 2.12 -3.56 0.70
C GLY A 104 1.23 -4.48 1.53
N SER A 105 1.33 -4.38 2.86
CA SER A 105 0.61 -5.27 3.80
C SER A 105 -0.91 -5.09 3.81
N THR A 106 -1.46 -4.03 3.26
CA THR A 106 -2.92 -3.90 3.12
C THR A 106 -3.49 -4.96 2.18
N PHE A 107 -2.70 -5.44 1.23
CA PHE A 107 -3.08 -6.53 0.32
C PHE A 107 -3.24 -7.90 1.01
N LYS A 108 -2.75 -8.05 2.22
CA LYS A 108 -2.93 -9.26 3.03
C LYS A 108 -4.40 -9.58 3.29
N MET A 109 -5.25 -8.56 3.38
CA MET A 109 -6.70 -8.72 3.50
C MET A 109 -7.27 -9.48 2.30
N VAL A 110 -6.87 -9.11 1.08
CA VAL A 110 -7.29 -9.79 -0.16
C VAL A 110 -6.84 -11.26 -0.16
N THR A 111 -5.59 -11.53 0.21
CA THR A 111 -5.05 -12.89 0.27
C THR A 111 -5.75 -13.72 1.35
N GLY A 112 -6.00 -13.15 2.53
CA GLY A 112 -6.70 -13.81 3.63
C GLY A 112 -8.14 -14.17 3.28
N MET A 113 -8.88 -13.23 2.70
CA MET A 113 -10.25 -13.46 2.27
C MET A 113 -10.33 -14.49 1.14
N ALA A 114 -9.40 -14.45 0.18
CA ALA A 114 -9.30 -15.48 -0.86
C ALA A 114 -9.08 -16.87 -0.25
N ALA A 115 -8.26 -16.99 0.79
CA ALA A 115 -8.01 -18.26 1.45
C ALA A 115 -9.24 -18.78 2.21
N ILE A 116 -9.94 -17.91 2.96
CA ILE A 116 -11.17 -18.28 3.69
C ILE A 116 -12.27 -18.70 2.71
N ASP A 117 -12.49 -17.95 1.67
CA ASP A 117 -13.52 -18.22 0.65
C ASP A 117 -13.27 -19.57 -0.08
N ASN A 118 -12.00 -20.00 -0.14
CA ASN A 118 -11.62 -21.32 -0.62
C ASN A 118 -11.61 -22.41 0.47
N GLY A 119 -12.11 -22.13 1.66
CA GLY A 119 -12.30 -23.11 2.74
C GLY A 119 -11.15 -23.25 3.73
N LEU A 120 -10.21 -22.28 3.79
CA LEU A 120 -9.23 -22.25 4.87
C LEU A 120 -9.93 -21.94 6.20
N SER A 121 -9.69 -22.77 7.21
CA SER A 121 -10.10 -22.42 8.57
C SER A 121 -9.35 -21.19 9.08
N PRO A 122 -10.03 -20.17 9.65
CA PRO A 122 -9.34 -19.03 10.25
C PRO A 122 -8.45 -19.45 11.45
N ASN A 123 -8.69 -20.65 12.03
CA ASN A 123 -7.88 -21.23 13.10
C ASN A 123 -6.69 -22.04 12.58
N TYR A 124 -6.50 -22.14 11.25
CA TYR A 124 -5.26 -22.71 10.71
C TYR A 124 -4.09 -21.85 11.17
N ALA A 125 -3.11 -22.47 11.80
CA ALA A 125 -1.98 -21.75 12.36
C ALA A 125 -0.64 -22.41 11.95
N ILE A 126 0.38 -21.59 11.91
CA ILE A 126 1.77 -21.99 11.67
C ILE A 126 2.65 -21.59 12.85
N GLN A 127 3.79 -22.25 12.99
CA GLN A 127 4.88 -21.75 13.83
C GLN A 127 5.70 -20.77 12.97
N ASP A 128 5.50 -19.45 13.17
CA ASP A 128 6.31 -18.46 12.49
C ASP A 128 7.77 -18.55 12.91
N THR A 129 8.68 -18.56 11.95
CA THR A 129 10.13 -18.61 12.16
C THR A 129 10.81 -17.24 11.88
N GLY A 130 10.02 -16.22 11.54
CA GLY A 130 10.48 -14.87 11.19
C GLY A 130 11.12 -14.78 9.80
N VAL A 131 11.63 -15.89 9.25
CA VAL A 131 12.24 -15.94 7.92
C VAL A 131 12.07 -17.34 7.31
N ILE A 132 11.79 -17.37 6.00
CA ILE A 132 11.73 -18.60 5.21
C ILE A 132 12.55 -18.49 3.92
N ARG A 133 12.82 -19.62 3.28
CA ARG A 133 13.48 -19.71 1.97
C ARG A 133 12.68 -20.63 1.04
N LEU A 134 12.24 -20.09 -0.09
CA LEU A 134 11.33 -20.80 -1.01
C LEU A 134 12.04 -21.72 -2.00
N GLY A 135 13.34 -21.57 -2.20
CA GLY A 135 14.14 -22.32 -3.18
C GLY A 135 15.33 -23.05 -2.58
N GLY A 136 15.26 -23.43 -1.28
CA GLY A 136 16.35 -24.11 -0.57
C GLY A 136 17.35 -23.16 0.10
N PRO A 137 18.42 -23.70 0.74
CA PRO A 137 19.30 -22.93 1.65
C PRO A 137 20.00 -21.73 1.03
N LYS A 138 20.28 -21.78 -0.27
CA LYS A 138 20.97 -20.70 -1.00
C LYS A 138 20.03 -19.67 -1.63
N SER A 139 18.70 -19.88 -1.58
CA SER A 139 17.74 -18.94 -2.15
C SER A 139 17.60 -17.67 -1.32
N ARG A 140 17.10 -16.60 -1.95
CA ARG A 140 16.78 -15.34 -1.26
C ARG A 140 15.86 -15.60 -0.06
N PRO A 141 16.16 -15.07 1.13
CA PRO A 141 15.27 -15.16 2.27
C PRO A 141 14.08 -14.21 2.12
N PHE A 142 12.93 -14.66 2.61
CA PHE A 142 11.73 -13.84 2.79
C PHE A 142 11.46 -13.74 4.29
N ALA A 143 11.33 -12.54 4.81
CA ALA A 143 11.29 -12.31 6.26
C ALA A 143 10.16 -11.37 6.67
N ASP A 144 9.80 -11.48 7.94
CA ASP A 144 8.92 -10.55 8.62
C ASP A 144 9.64 -9.26 9.00
N LEU A 145 8.88 -8.18 9.21
CA LEU A 145 9.42 -6.91 9.67
C LEU A 145 10.09 -7.04 11.05
N ILE A 146 9.51 -7.84 11.95
CA ILE A 146 10.08 -8.10 13.28
C ILE A 146 11.45 -8.80 13.19
N TRP A 147 11.63 -9.70 12.22
CA TRP A 147 12.93 -10.33 11.98
C TRP A 147 14.00 -9.32 11.56
N HIS A 148 13.64 -8.36 10.71
CA HIS A 148 14.57 -7.31 10.30
C HIS A 148 14.95 -6.39 11.47
N LYS A 149 14.00 -6.09 12.37
CA LYS A 149 14.21 -5.17 13.50
C LYS A 149 14.95 -5.82 14.66
N SER A 150 14.60 -7.06 15.04
CA SER A 150 15.05 -7.68 16.28
C SER A 150 15.48 -9.14 16.17
N ARG A 151 15.49 -9.72 14.95
CA ARG A 151 15.73 -11.15 14.71
C ARG A 151 14.74 -12.05 15.47
N SER A 152 13.56 -11.53 15.79
CA SER A 152 12.47 -12.24 16.45
C SER A 152 11.45 -12.77 15.45
N ASN A 153 10.43 -13.46 15.94
CA ASN A 153 9.31 -14.00 15.17
C ASN A 153 8.00 -13.84 15.97
N HIS A 154 6.86 -14.14 15.33
CA HIS A 154 5.55 -14.03 15.97
C HIS A 154 5.13 -15.31 16.72
N GLY A 155 5.91 -16.41 16.64
CA GLY A 155 5.58 -17.67 17.26
C GLY A 155 4.38 -18.37 16.61
N TYR A 156 3.55 -19.02 17.41
CA TYR A 156 2.32 -19.66 16.90
C TYR A 156 1.32 -18.59 16.42
N THR A 157 0.96 -18.66 15.15
CA THR A 157 0.26 -17.58 14.45
C THR A 157 -0.86 -18.16 13.58
N ASP A 158 -2.10 -17.81 13.90
CA ASP A 158 -3.30 -18.02 13.08
C ASP A 158 -3.62 -16.80 12.22
N LEU A 159 -4.75 -16.81 11.51
CA LEU A 159 -5.14 -15.71 10.63
C LEU A 159 -5.34 -14.39 11.39
N TYR A 160 -5.97 -14.43 12.57
CA TYR A 160 -6.25 -13.23 13.36
C TYR A 160 -4.95 -12.55 13.80
N LYS A 161 -4.05 -13.34 14.38
CA LYS A 161 -2.74 -12.84 14.78
C LYS A 161 -1.89 -12.41 13.58
N ALA A 162 -1.96 -13.14 12.46
CA ALA A 162 -1.25 -12.78 11.23
C ALA A 162 -1.67 -11.43 10.67
N ILE A 163 -2.95 -11.07 10.77
CA ILE A 163 -3.46 -9.75 10.38
C ILE A 163 -2.98 -8.70 11.39
N GLN A 164 -3.17 -8.95 12.69
CA GLN A 164 -2.80 -8.02 13.77
C GLN A 164 -1.32 -7.67 13.75
N GLU A 165 -0.44 -8.68 13.61
CA GLU A 165 1.01 -8.53 13.63
C GLU A 165 1.62 -8.32 12.24
N SER A 166 0.79 -8.37 11.21
CA SER A 166 1.23 -8.26 9.81
C SER A 166 2.28 -9.32 9.42
N CYS A 167 2.11 -10.59 9.85
CA CYS A 167 3.04 -11.68 9.63
C CYS A 167 3.13 -12.06 8.14
N ASN A 168 4.27 -11.84 7.50
CA ASN A 168 4.48 -12.18 6.10
C ASN A 168 4.51 -13.70 5.89
N ILE A 169 5.15 -14.43 6.80
CA ILE A 169 5.36 -15.88 6.69
C ILE A 169 4.02 -16.61 6.62
N TYR A 170 3.04 -16.17 7.42
CA TYR A 170 1.68 -16.72 7.36
C TYR A 170 1.06 -16.52 5.98
N PHE A 171 1.12 -15.31 5.44
CA PHE A 171 0.52 -15.00 4.13
C PHE A 171 1.26 -15.63 2.96
N TYR A 172 2.58 -15.83 3.04
CA TYR A 172 3.31 -16.66 2.07
C TYR A 172 2.85 -18.12 2.10
N THR A 173 2.58 -18.65 3.30
CA THR A 173 2.11 -20.01 3.49
C THR A 173 0.72 -20.22 2.88
N ILE A 174 -0.28 -19.43 3.26
CA ILE A 174 -1.64 -19.60 2.75
C ILE A 174 -1.75 -19.25 1.26
N GLY A 175 -1.01 -18.25 0.79
CA GLY A 175 -0.99 -17.86 -0.61
C GLY A 175 -0.35 -18.92 -1.52
N SER A 176 0.75 -19.55 -1.10
CA SER A 176 1.41 -20.59 -1.87
C SER A 176 0.79 -21.99 -1.70
N GLY A 177 0.03 -22.21 -0.62
CA GLY A 177 -0.50 -23.52 -0.24
C GLY A 177 0.57 -24.47 0.34
N LYS A 178 1.71 -23.91 0.80
CA LYS A 178 2.80 -24.71 1.38
C LYS A 178 3.36 -24.06 2.65
N ASN A 179 3.48 -24.88 3.70
CA ASN A 179 4.10 -24.46 4.96
C ASN A 179 5.62 -24.68 4.91
N TYR A 180 6.37 -23.58 4.82
CA TYR A 180 7.85 -23.61 4.77
C TYR A 180 8.51 -23.61 6.16
N THR A 181 7.71 -23.65 7.24
CA THR A 181 8.21 -23.65 8.62
C THR A 181 8.26 -25.06 9.24
N GLY A 182 7.96 -26.10 8.45
CA GLY A 182 8.02 -27.50 8.85
C GLY A 182 6.72 -28.09 9.43
N GLY A 183 5.65 -27.29 9.52
CA GLY A 183 4.34 -27.74 9.96
C GLY A 183 3.47 -28.29 8.82
N LYS A 184 2.21 -28.63 9.14
CA LYS A 184 1.22 -29.09 8.17
C LYS A 184 0.91 -28.00 7.14
N ASP A 185 0.80 -28.37 5.87
CA ASP A 185 0.36 -27.47 4.81
C ASP A 185 -1.10 -27.01 5.04
N PRO A 186 -1.47 -25.80 4.56
CA PRO A 186 -2.86 -25.38 4.59
C PRO A 186 -3.75 -26.32 3.78
N SER A 187 -5.02 -26.45 4.20
CA SER A 187 -6.01 -27.27 3.49
C SER A 187 -6.33 -26.78 2.09
N VAL A 188 -5.94 -25.56 1.78
CA VAL A 188 -6.26 -24.86 0.52
C VAL A 188 -4.99 -24.35 -0.14
N LYS A 189 -5.01 -24.28 -1.48
CA LYS A 189 -3.98 -23.67 -2.28
C LYS A 189 -4.60 -22.55 -3.10
N VAL A 190 -4.51 -21.30 -2.62
CA VAL A 190 -5.05 -20.13 -3.33
C VAL A 190 -4.25 -19.88 -4.60
N GLY A 191 -2.93 -19.82 -4.49
CA GLY A 191 -2.02 -19.55 -5.59
C GLY A 191 -2.19 -18.15 -6.19
N ALA A 192 -1.33 -17.82 -7.15
CA ALA A 192 -1.40 -16.51 -7.80
C ALA A 192 -2.73 -16.27 -8.51
N LYS A 193 -3.29 -17.31 -9.17
CA LYS A 193 -4.57 -17.19 -9.88
C LYS A 193 -5.72 -16.81 -8.94
N GLY A 194 -5.87 -17.52 -7.81
CA GLY A 194 -6.94 -17.22 -6.86
C GLY A 194 -6.79 -15.85 -6.20
N ILE A 195 -5.54 -15.43 -5.90
CA ILE A 195 -5.27 -14.09 -5.37
C ILE A 195 -5.66 -13.00 -6.39
N ILE A 196 -5.31 -13.18 -7.66
CA ILE A 196 -5.64 -12.25 -8.74
C ILE A 196 -7.16 -12.17 -8.93
N GLU A 197 -7.84 -13.31 -9.00
CA GLU A 197 -9.31 -13.37 -9.14
C GLU A 197 -10.00 -12.64 -7.97
N TYR A 198 -9.47 -12.80 -6.76
CA TYR A 198 -10.03 -12.15 -5.58
C TYR A 198 -9.76 -10.64 -5.58
N ALA A 199 -8.55 -10.23 -5.99
CA ALA A 199 -8.22 -8.81 -6.16
C ALA A 199 -9.17 -8.11 -7.16
N LYS A 200 -9.53 -8.81 -8.25
CA LYS A 200 -10.52 -8.33 -9.24
C LYS A 200 -11.91 -8.18 -8.65
N LYS A 201 -12.36 -9.10 -7.78
CA LYS A 201 -13.63 -8.95 -7.06
C LYS A 201 -13.71 -7.67 -6.21
N PHE A 202 -12.56 -7.16 -5.76
CA PHE A 202 -12.43 -5.86 -5.07
C PHE A 202 -12.26 -4.66 -6.02
N GLY A 203 -12.30 -4.87 -7.33
CA GLY A 203 -12.12 -3.81 -8.32
C GLY A 203 -10.69 -3.24 -8.40
N LEU A 204 -9.67 -3.97 -7.90
CA LEU A 204 -8.29 -3.47 -7.82
C LEU A 204 -7.58 -3.35 -9.18
N ASP A 205 -8.18 -3.83 -10.25
CA ASP A 205 -7.66 -3.73 -11.62
C ASP A 205 -8.58 -2.92 -12.55
N ASP A 206 -9.50 -2.14 -11.98
CA ASP A 206 -10.45 -1.35 -12.75
C ASP A 206 -10.52 0.11 -12.25
N TYR A 207 -11.33 0.91 -12.90
CA TYR A 207 -11.71 2.24 -12.47
C TYR A 207 -12.69 2.16 -11.31
N THR A 208 -12.66 3.18 -10.42
CA THR A 208 -13.58 3.25 -9.28
C THR A 208 -14.95 3.85 -9.67
N GLY A 209 -15.05 4.44 -10.85
CA GLY A 209 -16.21 5.19 -11.33
C GLY A 209 -16.06 6.70 -11.24
N LEU A 210 -14.97 7.19 -10.64
CA LEU A 210 -14.65 8.62 -10.59
C LEU A 210 -14.12 9.15 -11.94
N ASN A 211 -13.69 8.27 -12.83
CA ASN A 211 -13.12 8.61 -14.13
C ASN A 211 -14.08 9.34 -15.07
N GLU A 212 -15.37 9.34 -14.81
CA GLU A 212 -16.36 10.11 -15.57
C GLU A 212 -16.32 11.61 -15.22
N GLU A 213 -15.87 11.94 -14.01
CA GLU A 213 -15.82 13.31 -13.50
C GLU A 213 -14.40 13.83 -13.28
N ILE A 214 -13.47 12.95 -12.93
CA ILE A 214 -12.09 13.29 -12.57
C ILE A 214 -11.13 12.36 -13.31
N ASP A 215 -9.98 12.86 -13.71
CA ASP A 215 -8.91 12.04 -14.30
C ASP A 215 -8.40 11.01 -13.27
N GLU A 216 -8.75 9.76 -13.50
CA GLU A 216 -8.41 8.61 -12.67
C GLU A 216 -7.52 7.63 -13.42
N ARG A 217 -6.53 7.10 -12.74
CA ARG A 217 -5.67 6.06 -13.30
C ARG A 217 -6.17 4.68 -12.89
N LYS A 218 -6.43 3.85 -13.88
CA LYS A 218 -6.81 2.46 -13.68
C LYS A 218 -5.78 1.69 -12.84
N GLY A 219 -6.26 0.88 -11.89
CA GLY A 219 -5.43 -0.03 -11.12
C GLY A 219 -4.80 -1.13 -11.99
N SER A 220 -3.77 -1.78 -11.47
CA SER A 220 -3.09 -2.88 -12.17
C SER A 220 -2.83 -4.03 -11.21
N VAL A 221 -3.45 -5.17 -11.47
CA VAL A 221 -3.16 -6.43 -10.78
C VAL A 221 -2.27 -7.26 -11.69
N PRO A 222 -1.03 -7.63 -11.25
CA PRO A 222 -0.12 -8.43 -12.04
C PRO A 222 -0.77 -9.75 -12.49
N ASN A 223 -0.60 -10.13 -13.75
CA ASN A 223 -1.04 -11.41 -14.28
C ASN A 223 0.15 -12.24 -14.77
N MET A 224 -0.09 -13.53 -15.02
CA MET A 224 0.97 -14.46 -15.44
C MET A 224 1.57 -14.08 -16.80
N ALA A 225 0.76 -13.55 -17.73
CA ALA A 225 1.23 -13.14 -19.05
C ALA A 225 2.18 -11.93 -18.95
N ALA A 226 1.78 -10.89 -18.21
CA ALA A 226 2.63 -9.71 -17.97
C ALA A 226 3.97 -10.06 -17.32
N LYS A 227 4.00 -11.10 -16.47
CA LYS A 227 5.24 -11.57 -15.85
C LYS A 227 6.19 -12.24 -16.86
N LEU A 228 5.66 -12.93 -17.86
CA LEU A 228 6.46 -13.57 -18.90
C LEU A 228 7.03 -12.57 -19.92
N GLU A 229 6.37 -11.43 -20.10
CA GLU A 229 6.86 -10.35 -20.98
C GLU A 229 8.01 -9.55 -20.36
N THR A 230 8.22 -9.63 -19.04
CA THR A 230 9.24 -8.87 -18.30
C THR A 230 10.46 -9.71 -17.89
N THR A 231 10.52 -10.96 -18.26
CA THR A 231 11.64 -11.90 -18.04
C THR A 231 12.33 -12.27 -19.32
#